data_91c6ebb3e1be8c3d1a7a8a117ebacc04
#
_entry.id   91c6ebb3e1be8c3d1a7a8a117ebacc04
#
_cell.length_a   1.000
_cell.length_b   1.000
_cell.length_c   1.000
_cell.angle_alpha   90.00
_cell.angle_beta   90.00
_cell.angle_gamma   90.00
#
_symmetry.space_group_name_H-M   'P 1'
#
loop_
_entity.id
_entity.type
_entity.pdbx_description
1 polymer ?
#
loop_
_entity_poly.entity_id
_entity_poly.type
_entity_poly.pdbx_seq_one_letter_code
_entity_poly.pdbx_strand_id
1 'polypeptide(L)'
;MNELNKFWIYILVFIGLVIQCQSESEWVFYKEIPLENISPIGIVVMDSSMWISDAPNNRVVKLNLAGVLIKEYSGFQRPMHLSESNKIIYVPEYLTDRIKMIHVDSVEYLSVHAALDAPSALDVKDHMIAIADFYNHRIVLQENGKITLLGKKGNGKGELYYPTDVAIANDQIYVGDAYNNRVQVFDKQGHSVQIIGEQDSIQVATGIYLTEDQIFITDFYGNRVLIYDLNGSLVGELSDFLNGPTDITIENNYLYISNYHSRSIAVYDLVK
;
A
#
# COMPACT_ATOMS: atom_id res chain seq x y z
N MET A 1 -80.26 17.78 -29.30
CA MET A 1 -79.22 17.04 -29.99
C MET A 1 -77.95 17.22 -29.18
N ASN A 2 -77.50 16.16 -28.63
CA ASN A 2 -76.58 16.16 -27.44
C ASN A 2 -75.12 16.22 -27.85
N GLU A 3 -74.41 17.17 -27.26
CA GLU A 3 -72.96 17.17 -27.28
C GLU A 3 -72.45 16.38 -26.03
N LEU A 4 -71.71 15.34 -26.30
CA LEU A 4 -71.01 14.52 -25.27
C LEU A 4 -69.65 15.16 -24.96
N ASN A 5 -69.56 15.71 -23.73
CA ASN A 5 -68.31 16.17 -23.13
C ASN A 5 -67.36 14.99 -22.92
N LYS A 6 -66.20 15.02 -23.58
CA LYS A 6 -65.06 14.13 -23.26
C LYS A 6 -64.22 14.75 -22.17
N PHE A 7 -64.33 14.23 -20.96
CA PHE A 7 -63.39 14.49 -19.86
C PHE A 7 -62.10 13.70 -20.09
N TRP A 8 -61.03 14.39 -20.35
CA TRP A 8 -59.67 13.80 -20.31
C TRP A 8 -59.14 13.90 -18.89
N ILE A 9 -58.98 12.77 -18.20
CA ILE A 9 -58.31 12.67 -16.91
C ILE A 9 -56.83 12.55 -17.21
N TYR A 10 -56.04 13.58 -16.90
CA TYR A 10 -54.58 13.52 -16.89
C TYR A 10 -54.14 12.87 -15.57
N ILE A 11 -53.69 11.61 -15.66
CA ILE A 11 -52.98 10.97 -14.56
C ILE A 11 -51.53 11.48 -14.60
N LEU A 12 -51.22 12.40 -13.70
CA LEU A 12 -49.83 12.79 -13.42
C LEU A 12 -49.18 11.68 -12.59
N VAL A 13 -48.38 10.82 -13.22
CA VAL A 13 -47.51 9.90 -12.55
C VAL A 13 -46.33 10.67 -12.02
N PHE A 14 -46.31 11.01 -10.74
CA PHE A 14 -45.16 11.50 -10.03
C PHE A 14 -44.20 10.33 -9.87
N ILE A 15 -43.19 10.17 -10.72
CA ILE A 15 -42.04 9.32 -10.49
C ILE A 15 -41.18 10.06 -9.48
N GLY A 16 -41.37 9.76 -8.20
CA GLY A 16 -40.47 10.20 -7.15
C GLY A 16 -39.11 9.53 -7.36
N LEU A 17 -38.17 10.28 -7.91
CA LEU A 17 -36.74 9.91 -7.83
C LEU A 17 -36.37 9.94 -6.34
N VAL A 18 -36.36 8.79 -5.70
CA VAL A 18 -35.69 8.62 -4.41
C VAL A 18 -34.20 8.67 -4.74
N ILE A 19 -33.61 9.85 -4.66
CA ILE A 19 -32.16 10.01 -4.59
C ILE A 19 -31.78 9.40 -3.24
N GLN A 20 -31.39 8.14 -3.25
CA GLN A 20 -30.75 7.50 -2.12
C GLN A 20 -29.38 8.18 -2.04
N CYS A 21 -29.25 9.18 -1.17
CA CYS A 21 -27.96 9.73 -0.78
C CYS A 21 -27.27 8.59 -0.02
N GLN A 22 -26.52 7.75 -0.73
CA GLN A 22 -25.52 6.93 -0.09
C GLN A 22 -24.49 7.92 0.44
N SER A 23 -24.33 8.01 1.75
CA SER A 23 -23.18 8.70 2.33
C SER A 23 -21.94 7.98 1.79
N GLU A 24 -21.17 8.65 0.93
CA GLU A 24 -19.88 8.13 0.52
C GLU A 24 -19.03 7.98 1.79
N SER A 25 -18.43 6.82 1.97
CA SER A 25 -17.52 6.59 3.09
C SER A 25 -16.27 7.44 2.86
N GLU A 26 -15.87 8.20 3.88
CA GLU A 26 -14.75 9.14 3.82
C GLU A 26 -13.72 8.79 4.89
N TRP A 27 -12.43 8.90 4.54
CA TRP A 27 -11.33 8.80 5.50
C TRP A 27 -11.13 10.14 6.20
N VAL A 28 -11.33 10.17 7.51
CA VAL A 28 -11.21 11.37 8.33
C VAL A 28 -10.04 11.21 9.30
N PHE A 29 -9.17 12.21 9.42
CA PHE A 29 -8.08 12.19 10.40
C PHE A 29 -8.63 11.96 11.80
N TYR A 30 -8.12 10.95 12.48
CA TYR A 30 -8.55 10.56 13.82
C TYR A 30 -7.55 10.97 14.89
N LYS A 31 -6.27 10.61 14.72
CA LYS A 31 -5.19 10.94 15.67
C LYS A 31 -3.82 10.78 15.07
N GLU A 32 -2.84 11.40 15.69
CA GLU A 32 -1.42 11.13 15.48
C GLU A 32 -0.85 10.34 16.68
N ILE A 33 -0.01 9.33 16.39
CA ILE A 33 0.70 8.56 17.39
C ILE A 33 2.19 8.91 17.27
N PRO A 34 2.75 9.72 18.19
CA PRO A 34 4.17 10.04 18.17
C PRO A 34 5.03 8.81 18.50
N LEU A 35 6.16 8.67 17.83
CA LEU A 35 7.10 7.58 18.00
C LEU A 35 8.43 8.10 18.57
N GLU A 36 8.75 7.72 19.80
CA GLU A 36 10.00 8.13 20.44
C GLU A 36 11.19 7.35 19.87
N ASN A 37 12.16 8.04 19.26
CA ASN A 37 13.39 7.45 18.70
C ASN A 37 13.16 6.32 17.68
N ILE A 38 12.05 6.35 16.95
CA ILE A 38 11.73 5.43 15.85
C ILE A 38 11.51 6.27 14.59
N SER A 39 12.19 5.93 13.50
CA SER A 39 11.99 6.53 12.18
C SER A 39 11.29 5.50 11.29
N PRO A 40 9.96 5.54 11.20
CA PRO A 40 9.19 4.49 10.56
C PRO A 40 9.39 4.48 9.05
N ILE A 41 9.67 3.29 8.49
CA ILE A 41 9.71 3.04 7.06
C ILE A 41 8.51 2.17 6.67
N GLY A 42 8.46 0.93 7.15
CA GLY A 42 7.37 -0.01 6.90
C GLY A 42 6.47 -0.14 8.12
N ILE A 43 5.18 -0.39 7.88
CA ILE A 43 4.19 -0.63 8.92
C ILE A 43 3.30 -1.82 8.59
N VAL A 44 3.08 -2.68 9.58
CA VAL A 44 2.03 -3.70 9.59
C VAL A 44 1.24 -3.57 10.87
N VAL A 45 -0.09 -3.58 10.78
CA VAL A 45 -0.98 -3.63 11.94
C VAL A 45 -1.70 -4.98 11.95
N MET A 46 -1.53 -5.71 13.05
CA MET A 46 -2.16 -7.02 13.25
C MET A 46 -2.33 -7.33 14.74
N ASP A 47 -3.36 -8.09 15.10
CA ASP A 47 -3.60 -8.54 16.48
C ASP A 47 -3.48 -7.40 17.52
N SER A 48 -4.06 -6.22 17.23
CA SER A 48 -3.98 -5.01 18.07
C SER A 48 -2.57 -4.50 18.36
N SER A 49 -1.64 -4.76 17.47
CA SER A 49 -0.26 -4.31 17.55
C SER A 49 0.21 -3.71 16.23
N MET A 50 1.09 -2.71 16.31
CA MET A 50 1.81 -2.16 15.16
C MET A 50 3.22 -2.75 15.11
N TRP A 51 3.64 -3.23 13.96
CA TRP A 51 5.01 -3.61 13.67
C TRP A 51 5.61 -2.56 12.75
N ILE A 52 6.75 -2.03 13.12
CA ILE A 52 7.39 -0.93 12.42
C ILE A 52 8.86 -1.27 12.15
N SER A 53 9.29 -1.14 10.92
CA SER A 53 10.71 -1.15 10.59
C SER A 53 11.32 0.22 10.88
N ASP A 54 12.36 0.22 11.71
CA ASP A 54 13.15 1.40 12.08
C ASP A 54 14.53 1.28 11.43
N ALA A 55 14.56 1.60 10.12
CA ALA A 55 15.72 1.38 9.27
C ALA A 55 17.01 2.06 9.76
N PRO A 56 16.98 3.34 10.20
CA PRO A 56 18.17 4.02 10.71
C PRO A 56 18.75 3.35 11.96
N ASN A 57 17.91 2.70 12.77
CA ASN A 57 18.33 2.03 14.01
C ASN A 57 18.52 0.51 13.86
N ASN A 58 18.41 -0.02 12.63
CA ASN A 58 18.65 -1.43 12.30
C ASN A 58 17.79 -2.41 13.14
N ARG A 59 16.52 -2.09 13.35
CA ARG A 59 15.59 -2.87 14.17
C ARG A 59 14.18 -2.90 13.61
N VAL A 60 13.41 -3.88 14.04
CA VAL A 60 11.95 -3.91 13.92
C VAL A 60 11.36 -3.81 15.32
N VAL A 61 10.37 -2.96 15.51
CA VAL A 61 9.70 -2.79 16.80
C VAL A 61 8.25 -3.22 16.72
N LYS A 62 7.76 -3.84 17.78
CA LYS A 62 6.34 -4.12 18.00
C LYS A 62 5.81 -3.19 19.06
N LEU A 63 4.79 -2.40 18.73
CA LEU A 63 4.13 -1.43 19.61
C LEU A 63 2.67 -1.84 19.81
N ASN A 64 2.05 -1.37 20.88
CA ASN A 64 0.58 -1.38 20.95
C ASN A 64 0.00 -0.23 20.12
N LEU A 65 -1.33 -0.17 19.95
CA LEU A 65 -2.02 0.87 19.16
C LEU A 65 -1.99 2.28 19.80
N ALA A 66 -1.36 2.42 20.98
CA ALA A 66 -1.07 3.70 21.60
C ALA A 66 0.39 4.14 21.40
N GLY A 67 1.20 3.38 20.63
CA GLY A 67 2.61 3.68 20.36
C GLY A 67 3.58 3.21 21.45
N VAL A 68 3.13 2.46 22.46
CA VAL A 68 3.98 1.98 23.54
C VAL A 68 4.72 0.71 23.10
N LEU A 69 6.04 0.68 23.32
CA LEU A 69 6.90 -0.44 22.97
C LEU A 69 6.49 -1.72 23.73
N ILE A 70 6.22 -2.78 22.98
CA ILE A 70 5.98 -4.15 23.51
C ILE A 70 7.25 -4.98 23.37
N LYS A 71 7.89 -4.96 22.19
CA LYS A 71 9.08 -5.77 21.92
C LYS A 71 9.94 -5.13 20.84
N GLU A 72 11.25 -5.26 21.00
CA GLU A 72 12.24 -4.89 20.00
C GLU A 72 12.90 -6.15 19.45
N TYR A 73 13.10 -6.16 18.13
CA TYR A 73 13.85 -7.16 17.40
C TYR A 73 15.06 -6.48 16.77
N SER A 74 16.23 -6.71 17.29
CA SER A 74 17.50 -6.15 16.82
C SER A 74 18.22 -7.09 15.84
N GLY A 75 19.34 -6.60 15.27
CA GLY A 75 20.18 -7.41 14.39
C GLY A 75 19.71 -7.45 12.95
N PHE A 76 18.88 -6.50 12.55
CA PHE A 76 18.55 -6.24 11.15
C PHE A 76 19.61 -5.33 10.51
N GLN A 77 19.63 -5.29 9.19
CA GLN A 77 20.53 -4.42 8.42
C GLN A 77 19.70 -3.55 7.45
N ARG A 78 19.26 -2.39 7.97
CA ARG A 78 18.38 -1.45 7.30
C ARG A 78 17.08 -2.14 6.83
N PRO A 79 16.19 -2.53 7.77
CA PRO A 79 14.90 -3.14 7.44
C PRO A 79 14.01 -2.13 6.70
N MET A 80 13.33 -2.58 5.67
CA MET A 80 12.51 -1.74 4.78
C MET A 80 11.01 -2.03 4.96
N HIS A 81 10.19 -1.94 3.92
CA HIS A 81 8.75 -2.15 4.00
C HIS A 81 8.43 -3.56 4.48
N LEU A 82 7.54 -3.64 5.45
CA LEU A 82 7.13 -4.90 6.05
C LEU A 82 5.93 -5.50 5.30
N SER A 83 5.86 -6.82 5.28
CA SER A 83 4.64 -7.54 4.88
C SER A 83 4.26 -8.56 5.93
N GLU A 84 2.98 -8.89 6.01
CA GLU A 84 2.45 -9.93 6.89
C GLU A 84 1.72 -10.98 6.08
N SER A 85 1.98 -12.24 6.36
CA SER A 85 1.18 -13.35 5.88
C SER A 85 1.23 -14.51 6.88
N ASN A 86 0.06 -15.04 7.25
CA ASN A 86 -0.07 -16.16 8.18
C ASN A 86 0.64 -15.92 9.55
N LYS A 87 0.56 -14.71 10.07
CA LYS A 87 1.22 -14.27 11.34
C LYS A 87 2.75 -14.27 11.30
N ILE A 88 3.31 -14.27 10.12
CA ILE A 88 4.74 -14.12 9.88
C ILE A 88 4.98 -12.70 9.37
N ILE A 89 5.91 -11.98 10.01
CA ILE A 89 6.36 -10.67 9.52
C ILE A 89 7.58 -10.88 8.63
N TYR A 90 7.47 -10.46 7.39
CA TYR A 90 8.56 -10.49 6.42
C TYR A 90 9.27 -9.15 6.39
N VAL A 91 10.58 -9.18 6.44
CA VAL A 91 11.44 -8.02 6.61
C VAL A 91 12.54 -8.01 5.55
N PRO A 92 12.42 -7.23 4.49
CA PRO A 92 13.52 -6.99 3.57
C PRO A 92 14.66 -6.27 4.27
N GLU A 93 15.89 -6.75 4.08
CA GLU A 93 17.11 -6.12 4.58
C GLU A 93 17.89 -5.50 3.40
N TYR A 94 17.84 -4.18 3.29
CA TYR A 94 18.43 -3.42 2.19
C TYR A 94 19.96 -3.60 2.05
N LEU A 95 20.68 -3.80 3.16
CA LEU A 95 22.15 -3.87 3.17
C LEU A 95 22.70 -5.29 3.08
N THR A 96 21.86 -6.32 3.16
CA THR A 96 22.31 -7.72 3.11
C THR A 96 21.71 -8.52 1.97
N ASP A 97 20.87 -7.88 1.13
CA ASP A 97 20.23 -8.50 -0.02
C ASP A 97 19.39 -9.74 0.33
N ARG A 98 18.79 -9.72 1.52
CA ARG A 98 18.05 -10.84 2.10
C ARG A 98 16.70 -10.40 2.63
N ILE A 99 15.87 -11.39 2.92
CA ILE A 99 14.59 -11.19 3.59
C ILE A 99 14.58 -12.07 4.82
N LYS A 100 14.30 -11.48 5.99
CA LYS A 100 14.04 -12.21 7.23
C LYS A 100 12.56 -12.42 7.45
N MET A 101 12.23 -13.49 8.13
CA MET A 101 10.89 -13.82 8.60
C MET A 101 10.91 -13.84 10.13
N ILE A 102 10.05 -13.05 10.76
CA ILE A 102 9.85 -13.08 12.21
C ILE A 102 8.64 -13.96 12.48
N HIS A 103 8.87 -15.09 13.08
CA HIS A 103 7.86 -15.99 13.65
C HIS A 103 7.65 -15.67 15.14
N VAL A 104 6.70 -16.35 15.78
CA VAL A 104 6.44 -16.17 17.23
C VAL A 104 7.70 -16.42 18.05
N ASP A 105 8.46 -17.49 17.74
CA ASP A 105 9.58 -17.99 18.55
C ASP A 105 10.92 -17.97 17.80
N SER A 106 10.97 -17.63 16.53
CA SER A 106 12.20 -17.64 15.73
C SER A 106 12.28 -16.48 14.73
N VAL A 107 13.52 -16.23 14.27
CA VAL A 107 13.79 -15.37 13.12
C VAL A 107 14.61 -16.17 12.12
N GLU A 108 14.12 -16.28 10.91
CA GLU A 108 14.70 -17.12 9.85
C GLU A 108 14.88 -16.31 8.56
N TYR A 109 15.61 -16.83 7.60
CA TYR A 109 15.71 -16.24 6.27
C TYR A 109 14.74 -16.90 5.29
N LEU A 110 14.04 -16.05 4.53
CA LEU A 110 13.24 -16.51 3.39
C LEU A 110 14.16 -17.08 2.30
N SER A 111 13.83 -18.27 1.79
CA SER A 111 14.52 -18.83 0.64
C SER A 111 14.02 -18.18 -0.64
N VAL A 112 14.84 -17.32 -1.24
CA VAL A 112 14.57 -16.69 -2.53
C VAL A 112 15.49 -17.30 -3.58
N HIS A 113 14.92 -17.79 -4.67
CA HIS A 113 15.68 -18.44 -5.76
C HIS A 113 16.19 -17.46 -6.83
N ALA A 114 16.46 -16.22 -6.43
CA ALA A 114 17.06 -15.18 -7.25
C ALA A 114 18.06 -14.36 -6.42
N ALA A 115 19.11 -13.85 -7.07
CA ALA A 115 19.99 -12.89 -6.44
C ALA A 115 19.27 -11.53 -6.36
N LEU A 116 19.16 -10.99 -5.16
CA LEU A 116 18.59 -9.68 -4.88
C LEU A 116 19.70 -8.63 -4.77
N ASP A 117 19.36 -7.36 -4.94
CA ASP A 117 20.21 -6.19 -4.66
C ASP A 117 19.36 -5.09 -4.02
N ALA A 118 19.55 -4.93 -2.71
CA ALA A 118 18.80 -4.00 -1.86
C ALA A 118 17.27 -4.16 -1.94
N PRO A 119 16.68 -5.29 -1.54
CA PRO A 119 15.23 -5.46 -1.53
C PRO A 119 14.57 -4.42 -0.65
N SER A 120 13.59 -3.69 -1.21
CA SER A 120 12.90 -2.58 -0.54
C SER A 120 11.54 -2.97 0.03
N ALA A 121 10.87 -3.94 -0.57
CA ALA A 121 9.57 -4.41 -0.16
C ALA A 121 9.33 -5.84 -0.63
N LEU A 122 8.32 -6.48 -0.06
CA LEU A 122 7.73 -7.67 -0.61
C LEU A 122 6.26 -7.75 -0.23
N ASP A 123 5.50 -8.52 -1.02
CA ASP A 123 4.17 -8.98 -0.62
C ASP A 123 4.05 -10.48 -0.78
N VAL A 124 3.33 -11.11 0.16
CA VAL A 124 3.13 -12.55 0.22
C VAL A 124 1.65 -12.86 0.23
N LYS A 125 1.15 -13.45 -0.83
CA LYS A 125 -0.25 -13.81 -0.97
C LYS A 125 -0.40 -15.24 -1.51
N ASP A 126 -1.08 -16.09 -0.75
CA ASP A 126 -1.25 -17.50 -1.06
C ASP A 126 0.10 -18.21 -1.28
N HIS A 127 0.41 -18.56 -2.50
CA HIS A 127 1.65 -19.25 -2.92
C HIS A 127 2.59 -18.34 -3.73
N MET A 128 2.27 -17.06 -3.79
CA MET A 128 3.05 -16.03 -4.50
C MET A 128 3.83 -15.16 -3.53
N ILE A 129 5.05 -14.81 -3.94
CA ILE A 129 5.89 -13.81 -3.27
C ILE A 129 6.38 -12.86 -4.35
N ALA A 130 6.02 -11.59 -4.25
CA ALA A 130 6.57 -10.54 -5.10
C ALA A 130 7.55 -9.71 -4.29
N ILE A 131 8.75 -9.43 -4.83
CA ILE A 131 9.83 -8.71 -4.14
C ILE A 131 10.27 -7.54 -5.01
N ALA A 132 10.25 -6.34 -4.46
CA ALA A 132 10.83 -5.15 -5.09
C ALA A 132 12.37 -5.19 -4.94
N ASP A 133 13.04 -5.54 -6.04
CA ASP A 133 14.50 -5.70 -6.14
C ASP A 133 15.12 -4.38 -6.63
N PHE A 134 15.30 -3.46 -5.69
CA PHE A 134 15.46 -2.02 -5.87
C PHE A 134 16.59 -1.62 -6.84
N TYR A 135 17.82 -2.06 -6.59
CA TYR A 135 18.96 -1.69 -7.45
C TYR A 135 19.00 -2.50 -8.76
N ASN A 136 18.31 -3.62 -8.81
CA ASN A 136 18.14 -4.38 -10.04
C ASN A 136 16.98 -3.84 -10.91
N HIS A 137 16.22 -2.85 -10.44
CA HIS A 137 15.12 -2.20 -11.17
C HIS A 137 14.10 -3.19 -11.71
N ARG A 138 13.70 -4.16 -10.89
CA ARG A 138 12.78 -5.22 -11.25
C ARG A 138 11.96 -5.71 -10.06
N ILE A 139 10.95 -6.50 -10.35
CA ILE A 139 10.26 -7.32 -9.35
C ILE A 139 10.66 -8.78 -9.57
N VAL A 140 10.97 -9.47 -8.50
CA VAL A 140 11.14 -10.93 -8.48
C VAL A 140 9.81 -11.53 -8.02
N LEU A 141 9.08 -12.17 -8.94
CA LEU A 141 7.87 -12.93 -8.62
C LEU A 141 8.24 -14.42 -8.48
N GLN A 142 8.08 -14.96 -7.27
CA GLN A 142 8.23 -16.38 -6.98
C GLN A 142 6.86 -17.00 -6.78
N GLU A 143 6.49 -17.98 -7.61
CA GLU A 143 5.23 -18.71 -7.53
C GLU A 143 5.52 -20.22 -7.64
N ASN A 144 5.17 -21.00 -6.61
CA ASN A 144 5.40 -22.46 -6.58
C ASN A 144 6.86 -22.84 -6.90
N GLY A 145 7.83 -22.06 -6.44
CA GLY A 145 9.27 -22.27 -6.72
C GLY A 145 9.74 -21.80 -8.10
N LYS A 146 8.85 -21.37 -8.98
CA LYS A 146 9.21 -20.74 -10.26
C LYS A 146 9.45 -19.25 -10.06
N ILE A 147 10.49 -18.73 -10.72
CA ILE A 147 10.81 -17.30 -10.74
C ILE A 147 10.39 -16.69 -12.08
N THR A 148 9.70 -15.57 -12.01
CA THR A 148 9.47 -14.66 -13.14
C THR A 148 10.02 -13.28 -12.76
N LEU A 149 10.78 -12.67 -13.65
CA LEU A 149 11.31 -11.32 -13.45
C LEU A 149 10.42 -10.33 -14.21
N LEU A 150 9.87 -9.34 -13.49
CA LEU A 150 9.00 -8.31 -14.06
C LEU A 150 9.77 -6.99 -14.10
N GLY A 151 9.71 -6.29 -15.22
CA GLY A 151 10.39 -5.02 -15.38
C GLY A 151 11.89 -5.13 -15.68
N LYS A 152 12.47 -4.01 -16.04
CA LYS A 152 13.89 -3.76 -16.26
C LYS A 152 14.14 -2.28 -16.12
N LYS A 153 15.40 -1.83 -15.95
CA LYS A 153 15.73 -0.42 -15.82
C LYS A 153 15.24 0.42 -16.99
N GLY A 154 14.50 1.49 -16.69
CA GLY A 154 14.04 2.48 -17.66
C GLY A 154 12.82 3.27 -17.18
N ASN A 155 12.18 4.02 -18.09
CA ASN A 155 11.02 4.86 -17.82
C ASN A 155 9.82 4.59 -18.75
N GLY A 156 9.93 3.65 -19.67
CA GLY A 156 8.83 3.23 -20.53
C GLY A 156 7.82 2.33 -19.82
N LYS A 157 6.77 1.96 -20.55
CA LYS A 157 5.81 0.95 -20.09
C LYS A 157 6.51 -0.40 -19.94
N GLY A 158 6.38 -1.04 -18.76
CA GLY A 158 7.07 -2.27 -18.41
C GLY A 158 8.54 -2.06 -18.01
N GLU A 159 9.02 -0.82 -17.92
CA GLU A 159 10.33 -0.48 -17.36
C GLU A 159 10.16 0.15 -15.98
N LEU A 160 11.09 -0.08 -15.07
CA LEU A 160 11.06 0.37 -13.68
C LEU A 160 12.32 1.17 -13.34
N TYR A 161 12.19 2.14 -12.44
CA TYR A 161 13.33 2.88 -11.95
C TYR A 161 13.27 3.01 -10.42
N TYR A 162 14.03 2.13 -9.75
CA TYR A 162 14.05 1.98 -8.29
C TYR A 162 12.66 1.67 -7.70
N PRO A 163 12.11 0.48 -7.93
CA PRO A 163 10.83 0.08 -7.33
C PRO A 163 10.96 0.04 -5.82
N THR A 164 10.06 0.71 -5.12
CA THR A 164 10.08 0.89 -3.65
C THR A 164 9.15 -0.06 -2.95
N ASP A 165 7.98 -0.32 -3.54
CA ASP A 165 6.96 -1.15 -2.94
C ASP A 165 6.28 -2.05 -3.97
N VAL A 166 5.65 -3.12 -3.49
CA VAL A 166 4.93 -4.09 -4.32
C VAL A 166 3.76 -4.68 -3.56
N ALA A 167 2.61 -4.80 -4.23
CA ALA A 167 1.43 -5.45 -3.67
C ALA A 167 0.78 -6.40 -4.69
N ILE A 168 0.23 -7.52 -4.23
CA ILE A 168 -0.42 -8.55 -5.06
C ILE A 168 -1.93 -8.50 -4.85
N ALA A 169 -2.70 -8.31 -5.92
CA ALA A 169 -4.14 -8.44 -5.90
C ALA A 169 -4.67 -8.97 -7.23
N ASN A 170 -5.67 -9.85 -7.19
CA ASN A 170 -6.37 -10.34 -8.38
C ASN A 170 -5.43 -10.86 -9.49
N ASP A 171 -4.40 -11.63 -9.13
CA ASP A 171 -3.35 -12.12 -10.04
C ASP A 171 -2.55 -11.01 -10.75
N GLN A 172 -2.60 -9.79 -10.23
CA GLN A 172 -1.82 -8.64 -10.70
C GLN A 172 -0.82 -8.19 -9.64
N ILE A 173 0.27 -7.60 -10.11
CA ILE A 173 1.37 -7.10 -9.29
C ILE A 173 1.45 -5.58 -9.48
N TYR A 174 1.12 -4.84 -8.42
CA TYR A 174 1.18 -3.39 -8.35
C TYR A 174 2.55 -2.99 -7.84
N VAL A 175 3.22 -2.06 -8.52
CA VAL A 175 4.61 -1.71 -8.25
C VAL A 175 4.76 -0.20 -8.11
N GLY A 176 5.26 0.24 -6.98
CA GLY A 176 5.70 1.62 -6.77
C GLY A 176 6.96 1.90 -7.59
N ASP A 177 6.81 2.50 -8.75
CA ASP A 177 7.88 2.86 -9.68
C ASP A 177 8.38 4.26 -9.32
N ALA A 178 9.04 4.35 -8.15
CA ALA A 178 9.21 5.56 -7.37
C ALA A 178 9.88 6.70 -8.13
N TYR A 179 10.98 6.44 -8.80
CA TYR A 179 11.73 7.46 -9.55
C TYR A 179 11.17 7.75 -10.94
N ASN A 180 10.12 7.02 -11.34
CA ASN A 180 9.27 7.35 -12.49
C ASN A 180 7.96 8.01 -12.05
N ASN A 181 7.77 8.27 -10.74
CA ASN A 181 6.66 9.02 -10.16
C ASN A 181 5.27 8.44 -10.51
N ARG A 182 5.14 7.11 -10.44
CA ARG A 182 3.94 6.39 -10.82
C ARG A 182 3.83 5.03 -10.13
N VAL A 183 2.69 4.38 -10.26
CA VAL A 183 2.52 2.95 -10.01
C VAL A 183 2.30 2.25 -11.35
N GLN A 184 2.97 1.11 -11.56
CA GLN A 184 2.70 0.22 -12.68
C GLN A 184 2.06 -1.08 -12.22
N VAL A 185 1.10 -1.57 -12.98
CA VAL A 185 0.46 -2.87 -12.74
C VAL A 185 0.94 -3.86 -13.79
N PHE A 186 1.40 -5.01 -13.33
CA PHE A 186 1.88 -6.11 -14.20
C PHE A 186 0.96 -7.33 -14.08
N ASP A 187 0.86 -8.10 -15.16
CA ASP A 187 0.40 -9.48 -15.08
C ASP A 187 1.54 -10.40 -14.58
N LYS A 188 1.23 -11.66 -14.25
CA LYS A 188 2.21 -12.65 -13.79
C LYS A 188 3.22 -13.06 -14.89
N GLN A 189 2.98 -12.70 -16.13
CA GLN A 189 3.88 -12.92 -17.26
C GLN A 189 4.87 -11.78 -17.45
N GLY A 190 4.68 -10.66 -16.75
CA GLY A 190 5.57 -9.49 -16.78
C GLY A 190 5.16 -8.42 -17.79
N HIS A 191 3.94 -8.48 -18.35
CA HIS A 191 3.44 -7.39 -19.17
C HIS A 191 2.87 -6.31 -18.28
N SER A 192 3.26 -5.07 -18.48
CA SER A 192 2.62 -3.92 -17.83
C SER A 192 1.24 -3.70 -18.45
N VAL A 193 0.20 -3.90 -17.66
CA VAL A 193 -1.21 -3.81 -18.11
C VAL A 193 -1.80 -2.43 -17.85
N GLN A 194 -1.35 -1.73 -16.79
CA GLN A 194 -1.86 -0.41 -16.41
C GLN A 194 -0.74 0.48 -15.83
N ILE A 195 -0.90 1.80 -15.96
CA ILE A 195 -0.07 2.82 -15.31
C ILE A 195 -1.02 3.74 -14.55
N ILE A 196 -0.70 4.07 -13.29
CA ILE A 196 -1.53 4.86 -12.38
C ILE A 196 -0.71 6.05 -11.88
N GLY A 197 -1.34 7.23 -11.78
CA GLY A 197 -0.77 8.43 -11.18
C GLY A 197 0.16 9.23 -12.09
N GLU A 198 0.36 8.85 -13.35
CA GLU A 198 1.27 9.54 -14.28
C GLU A 198 0.86 11.00 -14.56
N GLN A 199 -0.44 11.33 -14.40
CA GLN A 199 -0.99 12.67 -14.59
C GLN A 199 -1.20 13.45 -13.29
N ASP A 200 -0.99 12.82 -12.12
CA ASP A 200 -1.38 13.36 -10.81
C ASP A 200 -0.22 13.96 -10.03
N SER A 201 0.90 14.19 -10.72
CA SER A 201 2.09 14.85 -10.17
C SER A 201 2.63 14.16 -8.90
N ILE A 202 2.58 12.82 -8.87
CA ILE A 202 3.26 12.05 -7.83
C ILE A 202 4.74 12.43 -7.84
N GLN A 203 5.31 12.72 -6.67
CA GLN A 203 6.73 13.06 -6.58
C GLN A 203 7.58 11.83 -6.29
N VAL A 204 7.16 10.97 -5.38
CA VAL A 204 7.79 9.65 -5.14
C VAL A 204 6.76 8.69 -4.55
N ALA A 205 6.33 7.69 -5.31
CA ALA A 205 5.47 6.62 -4.84
C ALA A 205 6.28 5.68 -3.94
N THR A 206 6.03 5.69 -2.62
CA THR A 206 6.80 4.89 -1.65
C THR A 206 6.08 3.65 -1.16
N GLY A 207 4.80 3.75 -0.79
CA GLY A 207 4.00 2.64 -0.27
C GLY A 207 2.71 2.47 -1.06
N ILE A 208 2.24 1.23 -1.17
CA ILE A 208 1.00 0.85 -1.85
C ILE A 208 0.17 -0.02 -0.93
N TYR A 209 -1.10 0.30 -0.80
CA TYR A 209 -2.07 -0.59 -0.16
C TYR A 209 -3.30 -0.78 -1.05
N LEU A 210 -3.81 -2.00 -1.09
CA LEU A 210 -4.95 -2.38 -1.92
C LEU A 210 -6.11 -2.85 -1.06
N THR A 211 -7.30 -2.30 -1.33
CA THR A 211 -8.58 -2.86 -0.88
C THR A 211 -9.26 -3.61 -2.03
N GLU A 212 -10.47 -4.06 -1.82
CA GLU A 212 -11.27 -4.68 -2.89
C GLU A 212 -11.63 -3.71 -4.02
N ASP A 213 -11.64 -2.41 -3.76
CA ASP A 213 -12.15 -1.36 -4.66
C ASP A 213 -11.22 -0.15 -4.84
N GLN A 214 -10.16 -0.02 -4.00
CA GLN A 214 -9.29 1.15 -4.00
C GLN A 214 -7.81 0.80 -3.93
N ILE A 215 -7.00 1.72 -4.43
CA ILE A 215 -5.54 1.71 -4.40
C ILE A 215 -5.07 2.96 -3.66
N PHE A 216 -4.32 2.77 -2.58
CA PHE A 216 -3.72 3.85 -1.81
C PHE A 216 -2.24 3.94 -2.14
N ILE A 217 -1.75 5.15 -2.43
CA ILE A 217 -0.35 5.41 -2.79
C ILE A 217 0.20 6.52 -1.91
N THR A 218 1.23 6.23 -1.12
CA THR A 218 1.94 7.28 -0.37
C THR A 218 2.87 8.04 -1.31
N ASP A 219 2.73 9.37 -1.35
CA ASP A 219 3.58 10.29 -2.09
C ASP A 219 4.52 11.00 -1.12
N PHE A 220 5.74 10.47 -0.96
CA PHE A 220 6.68 10.87 0.08
C PHE A 220 7.01 12.35 0.09
N TYR A 221 7.41 12.92 -1.05
CA TYR A 221 7.72 14.35 -1.15
C TYR A 221 6.48 15.21 -1.36
N GLY A 222 5.36 14.62 -1.82
CA GLY A 222 4.07 15.29 -1.89
C GLY A 222 3.41 15.49 -0.53
N ASN A 223 3.87 14.78 0.53
CA ASN A 223 3.28 14.76 1.86
C ASN A 223 1.78 14.43 1.82
N ARG A 224 1.41 13.43 1.03
CA ARG A 224 0.01 13.04 0.84
C ARG A 224 -0.12 11.55 0.57
N VAL A 225 -1.34 11.05 0.68
CA VAL A 225 -1.77 9.76 0.16
C VAL A 225 -2.79 10.02 -0.94
N LEU A 226 -2.58 9.45 -2.10
CA LEU A 226 -3.51 9.47 -3.22
C LEU A 226 -4.33 8.18 -3.23
N ILE A 227 -5.63 8.31 -3.44
CA ILE A 227 -6.58 7.19 -3.46
C ILE A 227 -7.14 7.08 -4.87
N TYR A 228 -6.98 5.91 -5.48
CA TYR A 228 -7.48 5.62 -6.82
C TYR A 228 -8.51 4.49 -6.77
N ASP A 229 -9.43 4.49 -7.73
CA ASP A 229 -10.20 3.29 -8.04
C ASP A 229 -9.32 2.25 -8.77
N LEU A 230 -9.82 1.02 -8.95
CA LEU A 230 -9.06 -0.03 -9.64
C LEU A 230 -8.86 0.24 -11.15
N ASN A 231 -9.60 1.20 -11.72
CA ASN A 231 -9.39 1.64 -13.10
C ASN A 231 -8.27 2.69 -13.21
N GLY A 232 -7.72 3.14 -12.06
CA GLY A 232 -6.65 4.13 -12.00
C GLY A 232 -7.15 5.58 -12.06
N SER A 233 -8.44 5.83 -11.79
CA SER A 233 -8.97 7.19 -11.65
C SER A 233 -8.74 7.68 -10.22
N LEU A 234 -8.20 8.89 -10.06
CA LEU A 234 -8.03 9.53 -8.75
C LEU A 234 -9.40 9.84 -8.15
N VAL A 235 -9.69 9.29 -6.97
CA VAL A 235 -10.97 9.44 -6.26
C VAL A 235 -10.84 10.14 -4.91
N GLY A 236 -9.62 10.32 -4.39
CA GLY A 236 -9.39 11.00 -3.12
C GLY A 236 -7.93 11.34 -2.86
N GLU A 237 -7.72 12.24 -1.89
CA GLU A 237 -6.40 12.64 -1.41
C GLU A 237 -6.48 12.87 0.11
N LEU A 238 -5.47 12.41 0.85
CA LEU A 238 -5.27 12.70 2.26
C LEU A 238 -3.95 13.46 2.43
N SER A 239 -3.96 14.54 3.20
CA SER A 239 -2.77 15.36 3.45
C SER A 239 -2.63 15.83 4.91
N ASP A 240 -3.69 15.72 5.71
CA ASP A 240 -3.68 16.16 7.10
C ASP A 240 -2.69 15.33 7.93
N PHE A 241 -1.79 16.02 8.64
CA PHE A 241 -0.78 15.40 9.51
C PHE A 241 0.15 14.39 8.80
N LEU A 242 0.38 14.55 7.49
CA LEU A 242 1.34 13.77 6.73
C LEU A 242 2.65 14.56 6.52
N ASN A 243 3.78 13.88 6.80
CA ASN A 243 5.11 14.47 6.65
C ASN A 243 6.14 13.38 6.28
N GLY A 244 6.38 13.24 4.98
CA GLY A 244 7.17 12.16 4.41
C GLY A 244 6.51 10.79 4.65
N PRO A 245 5.27 10.57 4.15
CA PRO A 245 4.59 9.27 4.29
C PRO A 245 5.37 8.19 3.52
N THR A 246 5.73 7.10 4.21
CA THR A 246 6.53 6.02 3.64
C THR A 246 5.71 4.79 3.32
N ASP A 247 4.83 4.39 4.23
CA ASP A 247 4.07 3.15 4.10
C ASP A 247 2.68 3.30 4.72
N ILE A 248 1.78 2.37 4.40
CA ILE A 248 0.37 2.46 4.69
C ILE A 248 -0.24 1.07 4.88
N THR A 249 -1.12 0.94 5.86
CA THR A 249 -1.89 -0.28 6.10
C THR A 249 -3.28 0.04 6.63
N ILE A 250 -4.25 -0.83 6.38
CA ILE A 250 -5.62 -0.70 6.89
C ILE A 250 -5.94 -1.89 7.79
N GLU A 251 -6.45 -1.61 8.98
CA GLU A 251 -6.93 -2.62 9.91
C GLU A 251 -8.17 -2.12 10.65
N ASN A 252 -9.25 -2.90 10.65
CA ASN A 252 -10.51 -2.60 11.37
C ASN A 252 -11.08 -1.20 11.09
N ASN A 253 -11.17 -0.78 9.83
CA ASN A 253 -11.62 0.54 9.36
C ASN A 253 -10.71 1.71 9.77
N TYR A 254 -9.52 1.44 10.28
CA TYR A 254 -8.50 2.46 10.50
C TYR A 254 -7.39 2.33 9.49
N LEU A 255 -7.00 3.47 8.92
CA LEU A 255 -5.87 3.62 8.03
C LEU A 255 -4.69 4.14 8.84
N TYR A 256 -3.57 3.46 8.80
CA TYR A 256 -2.34 3.82 9.50
C TYR A 256 -1.26 4.19 8.49
N ILE A 257 -0.68 5.36 8.61
CA ILE A 257 0.34 5.89 7.68
C ILE A 257 1.61 6.22 8.46
N SER A 258 2.72 5.62 8.05
CA SER A 258 4.04 5.91 8.59
C SER A 258 4.55 7.26 8.11
N ASN A 259 4.86 8.19 9.02
CA ASN A 259 5.45 9.49 8.73
C ASN A 259 6.93 9.52 9.14
N TYR A 260 7.82 9.45 8.16
CA TYR A 260 9.26 9.39 8.42
C TYR A 260 9.81 10.64 9.06
N HIS A 261 9.44 11.83 8.54
CA HIS A 261 10.01 13.09 9.00
C HIS A 261 9.49 13.53 10.37
N SER A 262 8.20 13.33 10.66
CA SER A 262 7.62 13.65 11.96
C SER A 262 7.82 12.54 12.99
N ARG A 263 8.30 11.35 12.58
CA ARG A 263 8.44 10.17 13.45
C ARG A 263 7.13 9.85 14.16
N SER A 264 6.09 9.67 13.39
CA SER A 264 4.75 9.42 13.89
C SER A 264 3.99 8.46 12.98
N ILE A 265 2.85 7.98 13.48
CA ILE A 265 1.84 7.31 12.67
C ILE A 265 0.61 8.20 12.63
N ALA A 266 0.20 8.63 11.44
CA ALA A 266 -1.10 9.25 11.25
C ALA A 266 -2.17 8.15 11.14
N VAL A 267 -3.28 8.32 11.84
CA VAL A 267 -4.41 7.38 11.83
C VAL A 267 -5.65 8.10 11.35
N TYR A 268 -6.29 7.51 10.35
CA TYR A 268 -7.59 7.97 9.83
C TYR A 268 -8.66 6.92 10.10
N ASP A 269 -9.89 7.36 10.32
CA ASP A 269 -11.07 6.52 10.53
C ASP A 269 -11.97 6.57 9.29
N LEU A 270 -12.51 5.43 8.89
CA LEU A 270 -13.48 5.34 7.79
C LEU A 270 -14.89 5.66 8.32
N VAL A 271 -15.33 6.90 8.12
CA VAL A 271 -16.66 7.38 8.50
C VAL A 271 -17.65 7.07 7.39
N LYS A 272 -18.84 6.56 7.78
CA LYS A 272 -19.95 6.20 6.87
C LYS A 272 -21.07 7.23 6.92
#